data_a50bb4a1e9914274cf2b41fdd9df4d20
#
_entry.id   a50bb4a1e9914274cf2b41fdd9df4d20
#
_cell.length_a   1.000
_cell.length_b   1.000
_cell.length_c   1.000
_cell.angle_alpha   90.00
_cell.angle_beta   90.00
_cell.angle_gamma   90.00
#
_symmetry.space_group_name_H-M   'P 1'
#
loop_
_entity.id
_entity.type
_entity.pdbx_description
1 polymer ?
#
loop_
_entity_poly.entity_id
_entity_poly.type
_entity_poly.pdbx_seq_one_letter_code
_entity_poly.pdbx_strand_id
1 'polypeptide(L)'
;MGPSGFGSGGGLIILSPDTLDEGHGAAGFRLTYTRPGQRSDIKLQALSAEGIDAHNTRYNLNASVGAAYGITHQLTVSVELPYVRRDSLRAAEEGELERLGDVSGIGDLSVLAKYRLTHGEGGGLALIGGLKVPTGSTHRRSPDGERLETEHQPGTGSWDPIAGVAAGTKLGQFGLNASALYQWSTMGAQATRLGDRLQGGIAVSRRFGSAPGAHQDGLNHHHGDEVDEHDHEARRASWDGFVELFGEWEGRQKIAGEIEQASGGKALWLAPGARFNSAGGLSVAASLGVPLWQRIRDSHPDNAYRFSLSVGKAF
;
A
#
# COMPACT_ATOMS: atom_id res chain seq x y z
N MET A 1 -3.02 -2.84 2.40
CA MET A 1 -1.62 -3.19 2.68
C MET A 1 -0.75 -2.18 2.00
N GLY A 2 0.13 -1.57 2.65
CA GLY A 2 1.17 -0.86 1.98
C GLY A 2 2.04 -0.14 2.93
N PRO A 3 3.17 -0.69 3.29
CA PRO A 3 4.19 0.12 3.89
C PRO A 3 4.89 0.88 2.81
N SER A 4 4.76 2.07 2.96
CA SER A 4 5.53 3.26 2.69
C SER A 4 6.79 3.08 1.87
N GLY A 5 6.68 3.27 0.57
CA GLY A 5 7.78 3.79 -0.20
C GLY A 5 7.88 5.32 -0.06
N PHE A 6 7.88 5.86 1.18
CA PHE A 6 8.11 7.28 1.36
C PHE A 6 9.53 7.63 0.89
N GLY A 7 9.64 8.38 -0.20
CA GLY A 7 10.92 8.91 -0.70
C GLY A 7 11.74 8.01 -1.61
N SER A 8 11.39 6.75 -1.86
CA SER A 8 12.09 5.91 -2.82
C SER A 8 11.44 5.92 -4.20
N GLY A 9 12.24 5.90 -5.26
CA GLY A 9 11.76 5.81 -6.64
C GLY A 9 10.92 4.54 -6.85
N GLY A 10 9.96 4.57 -7.74
CA GLY A 10 8.99 3.50 -7.98
C GLY A 10 7.59 4.06 -8.07
N GLY A 11 6.59 3.22 -7.98
CA GLY A 11 5.18 3.60 -7.95
C GLY A 11 4.70 4.07 -6.58
N LEU A 12 3.39 3.97 -6.36
CA LEU A 12 2.74 4.16 -5.07
C LEU A 12 2.47 2.82 -4.37
N ILE A 13 2.34 1.75 -5.14
CA ILE A 13 2.03 0.39 -4.67
C ILE A 13 3.29 -0.48 -4.72
N ILE A 14 4.05 -0.42 -5.81
CA ILE A 14 5.25 -1.23 -6.01
C ILE A 14 6.43 -0.58 -5.31
N LEU A 15 7.06 -1.34 -4.43
CA LEU A 15 8.20 -0.91 -3.64
C LEU A 15 9.50 -0.99 -4.45
N SER A 16 10.37 0.00 -4.27
CA SER A 16 11.74 -0.07 -4.74
C SER A 16 12.63 -0.81 -3.72
N PRO A 17 13.76 -1.40 -4.16
CA PRO A 17 14.73 -2.02 -3.25
C PRO A 17 15.52 -0.99 -2.43
N ASP A 18 15.42 0.30 -2.76
CA ASP A 18 16.22 1.35 -2.15
C ASP A 18 15.90 1.50 -0.65
N THR A 19 16.94 1.72 0.12
CA THR A 19 16.92 2.04 1.56
C THR A 19 17.22 3.52 1.76
N LEU A 20 16.81 4.07 2.89
CA LEU A 20 17.29 5.38 3.34
C LEU A 20 18.74 5.26 3.77
N ASP A 21 19.50 6.33 3.58
CA ASP A 21 20.85 6.43 4.10
C ASP A 21 20.84 6.41 5.63
N GLU A 22 21.96 5.94 6.22
CA GLU A 22 22.13 5.88 7.66
C GLU A 22 21.92 7.25 8.32
N GLY A 23 21.12 7.28 9.38
CA GLY A 23 20.82 8.52 10.11
C GLY A 23 19.74 9.40 9.44
N HIS A 24 19.27 9.07 8.24
CA HIS A 24 18.24 9.85 7.55
C HIS A 24 16.83 9.31 7.83
N GLY A 25 15.89 10.24 7.91
CA GLY A 25 14.49 9.95 8.13
C GLY A 25 13.61 10.34 6.96
N ALA A 26 12.43 9.76 6.92
CA ALA A 26 11.34 10.20 6.04
C ALA A 26 10.01 10.06 6.79
N ALA A 27 9.10 11.00 6.56
CA ALA A 27 7.74 10.91 7.05
C ALA A 27 6.75 11.29 5.96
N GLY A 28 5.51 10.80 6.06
CA GLY A 28 4.55 11.10 5.02
C GLY A 28 3.13 10.68 5.37
N PHE A 29 2.27 11.04 4.44
CA PHE A 29 0.85 10.75 4.44
C PHE A 29 0.49 10.04 3.13
N ARG A 30 -0.41 9.06 3.22
CA ARG A 30 -1.00 8.38 2.06
C ARG A 30 -2.51 8.35 2.20
N LEU A 31 -3.19 8.58 1.10
CA LEU A 31 -4.63 8.42 0.97
C LEU A 31 -4.91 7.43 -0.15
N THR A 32 -5.73 6.43 0.12
CA THR A 32 -6.25 5.49 -0.88
C THR A 32 -7.76 5.49 -0.81
N TYR A 33 -8.39 5.92 -1.89
CA TYR A 33 -9.84 5.87 -2.08
C TYR A 33 -10.17 4.76 -3.07
N THR A 34 -10.96 3.77 -2.65
CA THR A 34 -11.42 2.69 -3.51
C THR A 34 -12.94 2.80 -3.68
N ARG A 35 -13.38 2.85 -4.93
CA ARG A 35 -14.78 2.79 -5.30
C ARG A 35 -15.12 1.35 -5.69
N PRO A 36 -15.89 0.61 -4.89
CA PRO A 36 -16.45 -0.66 -5.33
C PRO A 36 -17.62 -0.45 -6.28
N GLY A 37 -17.94 -1.45 -7.04
CA GLY A 37 -19.22 -1.54 -7.76
C GLY A 37 -20.38 -1.46 -6.79
N GLN A 38 -21.53 -1.00 -7.28
CA GLN A 38 -22.70 -0.84 -6.42
C GLN A 38 -23.70 -1.96 -6.68
N ARG A 39 -24.01 -2.71 -5.65
CA ARG A 39 -25.12 -3.68 -5.66
C ARG A 39 -26.40 -3.01 -5.21
N SER A 40 -27.51 -3.34 -5.86
CA SER A 40 -28.83 -2.91 -5.39
C SER A 40 -29.24 -3.70 -4.15
N ASP A 41 -30.16 -3.13 -3.37
CA ASP A 41 -30.72 -3.78 -2.18
C ASP A 41 -31.34 -5.15 -2.55
N ILE A 42 -32.07 -5.23 -3.69
CA ILE A 42 -32.64 -6.49 -4.21
C ILE A 42 -31.55 -7.54 -4.47
N LYS A 43 -30.38 -7.12 -5.01
CA LYS A 43 -29.29 -8.07 -5.26
C LYS A 43 -28.65 -8.56 -3.96
N LEU A 44 -28.51 -7.71 -2.95
CA LEU A 44 -28.02 -8.12 -1.62
C LEU A 44 -28.97 -9.13 -0.98
N GLN A 45 -30.28 -8.85 -0.98
CA GLN A 45 -31.29 -9.76 -0.45
C GLN A 45 -31.32 -11.10 -1.19
N ALA A 46 -31.16 -11.10 -2.53
CA ALA A 46 -31.10 -12.34 -3.32
C ALA A 46 -29.87 -13.19 -2.95
N LEU A 47 -28.70 -12.58 -2.74
CA LEU A 47 -27.48 -13.29 -2.32
C LEU A 47 -27.63 -13.86 -0.92
N SER A 48 -28.22 -13.10 0.00
CA SER A 48 -28.50 -13.56 1.37
C SER A 48 -29.48 -14.74 1.38
N ALA A 49 -30.51 -14.73 0.52
CA ALA A 49 -31.41 -15.85 0.38
C ALA A 49 -30.73 -17.14 -0.16
N GLU A 50 -29.60 -17.00 -0.85
CA GLU A 50 -28.71 -18.09 -1.28
C GLU A 50 -27.70 -18.52 -0.20
N GLY A 51 -27.76 -17.92 1.01
CA GLY A 51 -26.84 -18.17 2.12
C GLY A 51 -25.47 -17.52 1.93
N ILE A 52 -25.38 -16.46 1.13
CA ILE A 52 -24.16 -15.70 0.89
C ILE A 52 -24.21 -14.41 1.71
N ASP A 53 -23.29 -14.27 2.66
CA ASP A 53 -23.10 -13.06 3.43
C ASP A 53 -22.45 -11.97 2.54
N ALA A 54 -23.31 -11.14 1.93
CA ALA A 54 -22.92 -10.18 0.92
C ALA A 54 -23.04 -8.74 1.44
N HIS A 55 -21.96 -7.99 1.26
CA HIS A 55 -21.83 -6.62 1.72
C HIS A 55 -21.64 -5.63 0.58
N ASN A 56 -21.94 -4.37 0.82
CA ASN A 56 -21.67 -3.28 -0.09
C ASN A 56 -21.34 -2.00 0.66
N THR A 57 -20.30 -1.31 0.23
CA THR A 57 -19.97 0.04 0.68
C THR A 57 -20.04 1.02 -0.49
N ARG A 58 -20.37 2.28 -0.22
CA ARG A 58 -20.33 3.31 -1.26
C ARG A 58 -18.90 3.61 -1.67
N TYR A 59 -17.97 3.69 -0.72
CA TYR A 59 -16.51 3.75 -0.93
C TYR A 59 -15.77 3.29 0.31
N ASN A 60 -14.51 2.92 0.09
CA ASN A 60 -13.54 2.65 1.14
C ASN A 60 -12.41 3.68 1.06
N LEU A 61 -12.13 4.35 2.18
CA LEU A 61 -11.03 5.28 2.33
C LEU A 61 -10.04 4.73 3.34
N ASN A 62 -8.78 4.71 2.95
CA ASN A 62 -7.66 4.42 3.84
C ASN A 62 -6.70 5.63 3.80
N ALA A 63 -6.59 6.33 4.93
CA ALA A 63 -5.65 7.42 5.11
C ALA A 63 -4.60 6.99 6.11
N SER A 64 -3.33 7.05 5.77
CA SER A 64 -2.26 6.61 6.67
C SER A 64 -1.19 7.67 6.85
N VAL A 65 -0.64 7.71 8.05
CA VAL A 65 0.59 8.44 8.37
C VAL A 65 1.70 7.42 8.59
N GLY A 66 2.91 7.74 8.17
CA GLY A 66 4.03 6.83 8.34
C GLY A 66 5.35 7.56 8.45
N ALA A 67 6.32 6.84 8.99
CA ALA A 67 7.70 7.27 9.09
C ALA A 67 8.64 6.12 8.76
N ALA A 68 9.83 6.46 8.27
CA ALA A 68 10.90 5.51 8.00
C ALA A 68 12.22 6.09 8.45
N TYR A 69 13.15 5.23 8.87
CA TYR A 69 14.47 5.63 9.33
C TYR A 69 15.53 4.63 8.83
N GLY A 70 16.62 5.15 8.28
CA GLY A 70 17.80 4.40 7.90
C GLY A 70 18.65 4.05 9.12
N ILE A 71 18.60 2.80 9.55
CA ILE A 71 19.41 2.29 10.67
C ILE A 71 20.85 2.09 10.23
N THR A 72 21.03 1.59 9.02
CA THR A 72 22.30 1.50 8.30
C THR A 72 22.06 1.81 6.85
N HIS A 73 23.08 1.97 6.02
CA HIS A 73 22.94 2.13 4.57
C HIS A 73 22.17 0.99 3.89
N GLN A 74 22.05 -0.17 4.53
CA GLN A 74 21.36 -1.35 4.01
C GLN A 74 20.02 -1.62 4.68
N LEU A 75 19.74 -1.04 5.86
CA LEU A 75 18.57 -1.35 6.66
C LEU A 75 17.73 -0.11 6.92
N THR A 76 16.51 -0.10 6.42
CA THR A 76 15.48 0.89 6.74
C THR A 76 14.36 0.23 7.54
N VAL A 77 13.98 0.82 8.66
CA VAL A 77 12.78 0.45 9.41
C VAL A 77 11.70 1.48 9.16
N SER A 78 10.47 1.05 9.02
CA SER A 78 9.32 1.93 8.78
C SER A 78 8.10 1.51 9.60
N VAL A 79 7.28 2.49 9.93
CA VAL A 79 6.00 2.31 10.61
C VAL A 79 4.92 3.02 9.81
N GLU A 80 3.71 2.44 9.79
CA GLU A 80 2.54 3.03 9.15
C GLU A 80 1.29 2.79 10.00
N LEU A 81 0.56 3.86 10.32
CA LEU A 81 -0.69 3.82 11.08
C LEU A 81 -1.83 4.28 10.17
N PRO A 82 -2.77 3.40 9.81
CA PRO A 82 -3.91 3.75 8.97
C PRO A 82 -5.10 4.26 9.79
N TYR A 83 -5.86 5.15 9.19
CA TYR A 83 -7.24 5.46 9.53
C TYR A 83 -8.14 4.95 8.41
N VAL A 84 -9.12 4.13 8.76
CA VAL A 84 -9.99 3.45 7.80
C VAL A 84 -11.40 4.07 7.89
N ARG A 85 -12.04 4.30 6.74
CA ARG A 85 -13.46 4.64 6.65
C ARG A 85 -14.13 3.81 5.56
N ARG A 86 -15.20 3.13 5.93
CA ARG A 86 -16.15 2.46 5.06
C ARG A 86 -17.45 3.24 5.10
N ASP A 87 -17.86 3.75 3.96
CA ASP A 87 -19.02 4.65 3.88
C ASP A 87 -20.25 3.86 3.43
N SER A 88 -21.37 4.09 4.14
CA SER A 88 -22.67 3.48 3.83
C SER A 88 -22.60 1.95 3.67
N LEU A 89 -22.07 1.27 4.68
CA LEU A 89 -22.00 -0.19 4.72
C LEU A 89 -23.43 -0.76 4.81
N ARG A 90 -23.73 -1.68 3.92
CA ARG A 90 -25.00 -2.43 3.88
C ARG A 90 -24.69 -3.91 3.73
N ALA A 91 -25.50 -4.73 4.34
CA ALA A 91 -25.54 -6.18 4.20
C ALA A 91 -26.98 -6.65 4.00
N ALA A 92 -27.17 -7.93 3.81
CA ALA A 92 -28.47 -8.57 3.95
C ALA A 92 -28.27 -9.89 4.68
N GLU A 93 -29.07 -10.13 5.71
CA GLU A 93 -29.08 -11.34 6.50
C GLU A 93 -30.50 -11.95 6.46
N GLU A 94 -30.61 -13.25 6.30
CA GLU A 94 -31.87 -13.98 6.19
C GLU A 94 -32.89 -13.36 5.19
N GLY A 95 -32.36 -12.69 4.12
CA GLY A 95 -33.18 -12.01 3.11
C GLY A 95 -33.64 -10.60 3.50
N GLU A 96 -33.33 -10.12 4.71
CA GLU A 96 -33.60 -8.77 5.16
C GLU A 96 -32.40 -7.85 4.92
N LEU A 97 -32.66 -6.59 4.52
CA LEU A 97 -31.62 -5.61 4.28
C LEU A 97 -31.20 -4.92 5.57
N GLU A 98 -29.91 -4.97 5.88
CA GLU A 98 -29.32 -4.29 7.00
C GLU A 98 -28.50 -3.05 6.56
N ARG A 99 -28.73 -1.94 7.25
CA ARG A 99 -27.96 -0.70 7.07
C ARG A 99 -26.99 -0.52 8.22
N LEU A 100 -25.79 -1.05 8.05
CA LEU A 100 -24.76 -1.06 9.08
C LEU A 100 -24.07 0.31 9.28
N GLY A 101 -24.39 1.31 8.42
CA GLY A 101 -23.98 2.70 8.59
C GLY A 101 -22.54 2.97 8.14
N ASP A 102 -21.97 4.06 8.67
CA ASP A 102 -20.58 4.45 8.41
C ASP A 102 -19.66 3.84 9.47
N VAL A 103 -18.59 3.19 9.03
CA VAL A 103 -17.60 2.61 9.94
C VAL A 103 -16.27 3.34 9.75
N SER A 104 -15.73 3.87 10.82
CA SER A 104 -14.42 4.54 10.76
C SER A 104 -13.62 4.38 12.05
N GLY A 105 -12.30 4.48 11.94
CA GLY A 105 -11.41 4.44 13.09
C GLY A 105 -9.96 4.18 12.72
N ILE A 106 -9.09 4.24 13.72
CA ILE A 106 -7.69 3.85 13.60
C ILE A 106 -7.64 2.34 13.36
N GLY A 107 -6.87 1.94 12.37
CA GLY A 107 -6.59 0.54 12.02
C GLY A 107 -5.34 0.00 12.70
N ASP A 108 -4.88 -1.14 12.24
CA ASP A 108 -3.73 -1.83 12.80
C ASP A 108 -2.40 -1.23 12.31
N LEU A 109 -1.51 -0.93 13.24
CA LEU A 109 -0.16 -0.45 12.95
C LEU A 109 0.63 -1.51 12.19
N SER A 110 1.37 -1.10 11.16
CA SER A 110 2.33 -1.97 10.47
C SER A 110 3.76 -1.48 10.74
N VAL A 111 4.65 -2.43 11.05
CA VAL A 111 6.09 -2.19 11.23
C VAL A 111 6.84 -3.05 10.23
N LEU A 112 7.70 -2.47 9.42
CA LEU A 112 8.51 -3.19 8.45
C LEU A 112 9.99 -2.85 8.55
N ALA A 113 10.82 -3.84 8.29
CA ALA A 113 12.24 -3.73 8.02
C ALA A 113 12.50 -4.09 6.56
N LYS A 114 13.21 -3.24 5.84
CA LYS A 114 13.70 -3.50 4.47
C LYS A 114 15.22 -3.56 4.49
N TYR A 115 15.76 -4.71 4.10
CA TYR A 115 17.20 -4.95 4.04
C TYR A 115 17.65 -5.11 2.59
N ARG A 116 18.51 -4.20 2.13
CA ARG A 116 19.06 -4.21 0.79
C ARG A 116 20.21 -5.19 0.70
N LEU A 117 20.07 -6.22 -0.15
CA LEU A 117 21.05 -7.28 -0.33
C LEU A 117 22.17 -6.89 -1.30
N THR A 118 21.81 -6.17 -2.36
CA THR A 118 22.77 -5.83 -3.42
C THR A 118 22.77 -4.35 -3.74
N HIS A 119 23.97 -3.84 -4.06
CA HIS A 119 24.20 -2.51 -4.59
C HIS A 119 24.70 -2.66 -6.03
N GLY A 120 24.16 -1.86 -6.96
CA GLY A 120 24.66 -1.78 -8.32
C GLY A 120 24.25 -0.44 -8.94
N GLU A 121 25.05 0.08 -9.87
CA GLU A 121 24.80 1.36 -10.55
C GLU A 121 23.47 1.41 -11.32
N GLY A 122 22.75 0.32 -11.41
CA GLY A 122 21.49 0.22 -12.16
C GLY A 122 20.34 -0.43 -11.42
N GLY A 123 20.53 -0.93 -10.18
CA GLY A 123 19.46 -1.63 -9.52
C GLY A 123 19.87 -2.32 -8.22
N GLY A 124 18.94 -3.04 -7.63
CA GLY A 124 19.17 -3.73 -6.38
C GLY A 124 18.11 -4.78 -6.09
N LEU A 125 18.36 -5.53 -5.04
CA LEU A 125 17.46 -6.51 -4.46
C LEU A 125 17.37 -6.24 -2.95
N ALA A 126 16.15 -6.26 -2.41
CA ALA A 126 15.91 -6.11 -0.97
C ALA A 126 14.94 -7.18 -0.48
N LEU A 127 15.15 -7.62 0.76
CA LEU A 127 14.21 -8.39 1.54
C LEU A 127 13.39 -7.47 2.42
N ILE A 128 12.14 -7.85 2.65
CA ILE A 128 11.21 -7.11 3.49
C ILE A 128 10.65 -8.09 4.52
N GLY A 129 10.71 -7.73 5.78
CA GLY A 129 10.11 -8.48 6.88
C GLY A 129 9.36 -7.53 7.80
N GLY A 130 8.29 -7.99 8.43
CA GLY A 130 7.56 -7.13 9.36
C GLY A 130 6.36 -7.77 10.01
N LEU A 131 5.57 -6.93 10.65
CA LEU A 131 4.45 -7.34 11.47
C LEU A 131 3.35 -6.27 11.46
N LYS A 132 2.12 -6.69 11.24
CA LYS A 132 0.93 -5.90 11.56
C LYS A 132 0.55 -6.15 13.02
N VAL A 133 0.39 -5.08 13.79
CA VAL A 133 0.13 -5.10 15.25
C VAL A 133 -1.32 -4.70 15.50
N PRO A 134 -2.09 -5.41 16.34
CA PRO A 134 -3.50 -5.19 16.55
C PRO A 134 -3.79 -3.95 17.43
N THR A 135 -3.52 -2.77 16.89
CA THR A 135 -3.76 -1.48 17.56
C THR A 135 -5.11 -0.86 17.21
N GLY A 136 -5.75 -1.37 16.17
CA GLY A 136 -7.00 -0.84 15.65
C GLY A 136 -8.23 -1.24 16.48
N SER A 137 -9.30 -0.46 16.32
CA SER A 137 -10.56 -0.72 17.00
C SER A 137 -11.25 -1.96 16.42
N THR A 138 -11.70 -2.85 17.30
CA THR A 138 -12.46 -4.06 16.97
C THR A 138 -13.86 -4.07 17.60
N HIS A 139 -14.36 -2.91 18.05
CA HIS A 139 -15.60 -2.82 18.85
C HIS A 139 -16.62 -1.86 18.24
N ARG A 140 -16.50 -1.53 16.96
CA ARG A 140 -17.48 -0.70 16.26
C ARG A 140 -18.79 -1.45 16.16
N ARG A 141 -19.89 -0.68 16.25
CA ARG A 141 -21.26 -1.20 16.25
C ARG A 141 -22.06 -0.57 15.13
N SER A 142 -23.09 -1.29 14.67
CA SER A 142 -24.13 -0.79 13.79
C SER A 142 -24.98 0.28 14.49
N PRO A 143 -25.81 1.02 13.77
CA PRO A 143 -26.79 1.94 14.37
C PRO A 143 -27.74 1.26 15.37
N ASP A 144 -28.03 -0.01 15.18
CA ASP A 144 -28.91 -0.82 16.04
C ASP A 144 -28.18 -1.36 17.28
N GLY A 145 -26.89 -1.08 17.41
CA GLY A 145 -26.07 -1.41 18.57
C GLY A 145 -25.39 -2.77 18.51
N GLU A 146 -25.52 -3.52 17.45
CA GLU A 146 -24.84 -4.79 17.23
C GLU A 146 -23.38 -4.58 16.88
N ARG A 147 -22.50 -5.49 17.34
CA ARG A 147 -21.09 -5.42 17.04
C ARG A 147 -20.86 -5.89 15.61
N LEU A 148 -20.27 -5.01 14.80
CA LEU A 148 -19.92 -5.33 13.42
C LEU A 148 -18.89 -6.47 13.37
N GLU A 149 -18.96 -7.27 12.34
CA GLU A 149 -18.01 -8.33 12.05
C GLU A 149 -16.57 -7.85 11.92
N THR A 150 -15.62 -8.74 12.16
CA THR A 150 -14.19 -8.39 12.17
C THR A 150 -13.71 -7.80 10.86
N GLU A 151 -14.22 -8.24 9.72
CA GLU A 151 -13.84 -7.71 8.41
C GLU A 151 -14.30 -6.26 8.19
N HIS A 152 -15.35 -5.84 8.89
CA HIS A 152 -15.87 -4.48 8.84
C HIS A 152 -15.23 -3.55 9.87
N GLN A 153 -14.54 -4.10 10.87
CA GLN A 153 -13.85 -3.30 11.88
C GLN A 153 -12.65 -2.54 11.28
N PRO A 154 -12.26 -1.39 11.86
CA PRO A 154 -11.01 -0.72 11.49
C PRO A 154 -9.77 -1.55 11.76
N GLY A 155 -9.73 -2.28 12.87
CA GLY A 155 -8.67 -3.21 13.26
C GLY A 155 -9.13 -4.66 13.22
N THR A 156 -8.19 -5.60 13.16
CA THR A 156 -8.48 -7.03 13.06
C THR A 156 -8.33 -7.78 14.38
N GLY A 157 -7.57 -7.21 15.32
CA GLY A 157 -7.23 -7.89 16.58
C GLY A 157 -6.19 -8.99 16.44
N SER A 158 -5.53 -9.12 15.28
CA SER A 158 -4.56 -10.17 14.98
C SER A 158 -3.14 -9.64 14.78
N TRP A 159 -2.13 -10.43 15.13
CA TRP A 159 -0.72 -10.21 14.86
C TRP A 159 -0.35 -10.89 13.54
N ASP A 160 -0.18 -10.15 12.47
CA ASP A 160 0.01 -10.72 11.15
C ASP A 160 1.44 -10.51 10.65
N PRO A 161 2.26 -11.58 10.58
CA PRO A 161 3.59 -11.50 9.97
C PRO A 161 3.51 -11.10 8.50
N ILE A 162 4.52 -10.33 8.07
CA ILE A 162 4.67 -9.87 6.68
C ILE A 162 6.06 -10.25 6.19
N ALA A 163 6.15 -10.80 5.00
CA ALA A 163 7.42 -11.00 4.31
C ALA A 163 7.29 -10.61 2.84
N GLY A 164 8.40 -10.18 2.25
CA GLY A 164 8.41 -9.78 0.85
C GLY A 164 9.79 -9.56 0.28
N VAL A 165 9.78 -9.22 -0.99
CA VAL A 165 10.98 -8.89 -1.76
C VAL A 165 10.71 -7.66 -2.62
N ALA A 166 11.74 -6.88 -2.88
CA ALA A 166 11.71 -5.79 -3.84
C ALA A 166 12.99 -5.84 -4.70
N ALA A 167 12.83 -5.63 -6.00
CA ALA A 167 13.92 -5.55 -6.95
C ALA A 167 13.74 -4.32 -7.84
N GLY A 168 14.84 -3.77 -8.33
CA GLY A 168 14.79 -2.63 -9.22
C GLY A 168 16.00 -2.60 -10.15
N THR A 169 15.84 -1.95 -11.30
CA THR A 169 16.92 -1.68 -12.24
C THR A 169 16.63 -0.43 -13.06
N LYS A 170 17.66 0.11 -13.70
CA LYS A 170 17.54 1.20 -14.67
C LYS A 170 17.78 0.65 -16.09
N LEU A 171 16.89 0.98 -17.00
CA LEU A 171 16.97 0.66 -18.41
C LEU A 171 16.99 1.97 -19.20
N GLY A 172 18.18 2.51 -19.43
CA GLY A 172 18.35 3.84 -20.02
C GLY A 172 17.69 4.91 -19.13
N GLN A 173 16.71 5.63 -19.68
CA GLN A 173 15.97 6.67 -18.97
C GLN A 173 14.79 6.17 -18.13
N PHE A 174 14.53 4.86 -18.14
CA PHE A 174 13.44 4.25 -17.40
C PHE A 174 13.94 3.57 -16.14
N GLY A 175 13.22 3.76 -15.02
CA GLY A 175 13.34 2.94 -13.84
C GLY A 175 12.33 1.80 -13.90
N LEU A 176 12.76 0.59 -13.61
CA LEU A 176 11.91 -0.59 -13.48
C LEU A 176 12.01 -1.10 -12.05
N ASN A 177 10.89 -1.25 -11.38
CA ASN A 177 10.80 -1.84 -10.04
C ASN A 177 9.78 -2.98 -10.04
N ALA A 178 10.03 -3.98 -9.20
CA ALA A 178 9.13 -5.07 -8.93
C ALA A 178 9.12 -5.36 -7.43
N SER A 179 7.97 -5.71 -6.89
CA SER A 179 7.89 -6.16 -5.49
C SER A 179 6.76 -7.16 -5.30
N ALA A 180 6.92 -8.00 -4.28
CA ALA A 180 5.88 -8.88 -3.79
C ALA A 180 5.91 -8.91 -2.27
N LEU A 181 4.73 -8.76 -1.63
CA LEU A 181 4.56 -8.87 -0.19
C LEU A 181 3.46 -9.87 0.12
N TYR A 182 3.72 -10.74 1.08
CA TYR A 182 2.76 -11.68 1.61
C TYR A 182 2.54 -11.37 3.10
N GLN A 183 1.28 -11.30 3.50
CA GLN A 183 0.83 -11.15 4.88
C GLN A 183 0.07 -12.40 5.29
N TRP A 184 0.57 -13.08 6.33
CA TRP A 184 -0.13 -14.19 6.97
C TRP A 184 -1.11 -13.64 7.99
N SER A 185 -2.39 -13.82 7.76
CA SER A 185 -3.42 -13.46 8.74
C SER A 185 -3.47 -14.51 9.84
N THR A 186 -3.48 -14.06 11.09
CA THR A 186 -3.67 -14.95 12.26
C THR A 186 -5.08 -14.79 12.84
N MET A 187 -5.37 -15.54 13.90
CA MET A 187 -6.65 -15.42 14.60
C MET A 187 -6.77 -14.05 15.27
N GLY A 188 -7.84 -13.33 14.95
CA GLY A 188 -8.15 -12.02 15.45
C GLY A 188 -9.38 -11.98 16.35
N ALA A 189 -10.07 -10.83 16.35
CA ALA A 189 -11.29 -10.63 17.11
C ALA A 189 -12.41 -11.57 16.65
N GLN A 190 -13.38 -11.83 17.52
CA GLN A 190 -14.58 -12.62 17.24
C GLN A 190 -14.30 -14.02 16.66
N ALA A 191 -13.19 -14.66 17.08
CA ALA A 191 -12.74 -15.93 16.53
C ALA A 191 -12.64 -15.95 15.00
N THR A 192 -12.34 -14.79 14.38
CA THR A 192 -12.22 -14.62 12.94
C THR A 192 -10.74 -14.58 12.55
N ARG A 193 -10.37 -15.41 11.57
CA ARG A 193 -9.12 -15.30 10.83
C ARG A 193 -9.43 -14.79 9.45
N LEU A 194 -9.05 -13.55 9.13
CA LEU A 194 -9.18 -12.99 7.79
C LEU A 194 -8.32 -13.77 6.78
N GLY A 195 -8.58 -13.60 5.50
CA GLY A 195 -7.76 -14.21 4.45
C GLY A 195 -6.33 -13.70 4.46
N ASP A 196 -5.37 -14.58 4.19
CA ASP A 196 -3.99 -14.17 3.91
C ASP A 196 -3.98 -13.26 2.68
N ARG A 197 -3.00 -12.36 2.59
CA ARG A 197 -2.94 -11.38 1.49
C ARG A 197 -1.61 -11.44 0.76
N LEU A 198 -1.68 -11.43 -0.57
CA LEU A 198 -0.53 -11.24 -1.44
C LEU A 198 -0.76 -10.02 -2.32
N GLN A 199 0.22 -9.13 -2.35
CA GLN A 199 0.25 -8.00 -3.27
C GLN A 199 1.61 -7.98 -3.97
N GLY A 200 1.64 -7.80 -5.29
CA GLY A 200 2.88 -7.70 -6.03
C GLY A 200 2.67 -7.29 -7.48
N GLY A 201 3.75 -6.86 -8.12
CA GLY A 201 3.70 -6.40 -9.50
C GLY A 201 4.97 -5.68 -9.92
N ILE A 202 4.84 -4.88 -10.95
CA ILE A 202 5.91 -4.10 -11.56
C ILE A 202 5.51 -2.63 -11.71
N ALA A 203 6.48 -1.73 -11.65
CA ALA A 203 6.33 -0.31 -11.94
C ALA A 203 7.41 0.13 -12.93
N VAL A 204 7.00 0.85 -13.97
CA VAL A 204 7.91 1.53 -14.89
C VAL A 204 7.77 3.02 -14.64
N SER A 205 8.89 3.71 -14.46
CA SER A 205 8.92 5.15 -14.24
C SER A 205 9.91 5.84 -15.16
N ARG A 206 9.65 7.10 -15.46
CA ARG A 206 10.56 7.98 -16.20
C ARG A 206 10.61 9.34 -15.52
N ARG A 207 11.83 9.84 -15.31
CA ARG A 207 12.07 11.16 -14.76
C ARG A 207 12.12 12.20 -15.86
N PHE A 208 11.48 13.34 -15.59
CA PHE A 208 11.48 14.56 -16.40
C PHE A 208 11.99 15.72 -15.54
N GLY A 209 12.82 16.58 -16.13
CA GLY A 209 13.52 17.67 -15.43
C GLY A 209 14.98 17.32 -15.17
N SER A 210 15.74 18.27 -14.65
CA SER A 210 17.19 18.09 -14.45
C SER A 210 17.47 17.03 -13.43
N ALA A 211 18.18 15.96 -13.83
CA ALA A 211 18.81 15.05 -12.90
C ALA A 211 19.86 15.82 -12.08
N PRO A 212 20.12 15.45 -10.80
CA PRO A 212 21.36 15.81 -10.16
C PRO A 212 22.49 15.32 -11.05
N GLY A 213 23.53 16.13 -11.22
CA GLY A 213 24.57 15.98 -12.25
C GLY A 213 25.02 14.54 -12.47
N ALA A 214 24.84 14.06 -13.68
CA ALA A 214 25.63 12.97 -14.17
C ALA A 214 27.07 13.51 -14.28
N HIS A 215 28.00 13.00 -13.51
CA HIS A 215 29.42 13.20 -13.77
C HIS A 215 29.67 12.83 -15.22
N GLN A 216 29.94 13.82 -16.07
CA GLN A 216 30.64 13.59 -17.29
C GLN A 216 32.08 13.31 -16.87
N ASP A 217 32.44 12.02 -16.84
CA ASP A 217 33.84 11.62 -16.84
C ASP A 217 34.48 12.09 -18.13
N GLY A 218 34.87 13.34 -18.15
CA GLY A 218 35.76 13.94 -19.13
C GLY A 218 37.18 13.92 -18.54
N LEU A 219 37.97 13.02 -19.08
CA LEU A 219 39.42 12.97 -18.89
C LEU A 219 40.04 14.37 -18.89
N ASN A 220 40.49 14.84 -17.72
CA ASN A 220 41.61 15.77 -17.61
C ASN A 220 42.21 15.68 -16.21
N HIS A 221 43.35 14.98 -16.11
CA HIS A 221 44.26 15.11 -15.00
C HIS A 221 44.82 16.54 -14.95
N HIS A 222 44.55 17.26 -13.89
CA HIS A 222 45.44 18.30 -13.41
C HIS A 222 45.53 18.20 -11.88
N HIS A 223 46.74 17.95 -11.40
CA HIS A 223 47.16 18.10 -10.01
C HIS A 223 47.08 19.60 -9.63
N GLY A 224 46.44 19.87 -8.51
CA GLY A 224 46.44 21.18 -7.87
C GLY A 224 45.72 21.06 -6.54
N ASP A 225 46.49 21.17 -5.45
CA ASP A 225 45.98 21.29 -4.09
C ASP A 225 45.01 22.48 -4.02
N GLU A 226 43.82 22.27 -3.45
CA GLU A 226 43.12 23.25 -2.64
C GLU A 226 41.70 22.81 -2.23
N VAL A 227 41.52 22.81 -0.90
CA VAL A 227 40.27 23.08 -0.13
C VAL A 227 38.98 22.39 -0.56
N ASP A 228 38.57 21.42 0.26
CA ASP A 228 37.22 20.84 0.33
C ASP A 228 36.15 21.93 0.52
N GLU A 229 35.68 22.50 -0.57
CA GLU A 229 34.32 23.06 -0.62
C GLU A 229 33.37 21.90 -0.90
N HIS A 230 32.61 21.49 0.10
CA HIS A 230 31.47 20.62 -0.06
C HIS A 230 30.46 21.30 -1.00
N ASP A 231 30.57 21.00 -2.28
CA ASP A 231 29.57 21.35 -3.29
C ASP A 231 28.26 20.62 -2.91
N HIS A 232 27.41 21.29 -2.15
CA HIS A 232 26.01 20.97 -2.03
C HIS A 232 25.34 21.19 -3.38
N GLU A 233 25.46 20.25 -4.31
CA GLU A 233 24.70 20.30 -5.57
C GLU A 233 23.21 20.48 -5.22
N ALA A 234 22.71 21.67 -5.52
CA ALA A 234 21.34 22.05 -5.24
C ALA A 234 20.39 21.10 -5.96
N ARG A 235 19.70 20.24 -5.19
CA ARG A 235 18.64 19.39 -5.70
C ARG A 235 17.66 20.25 -6.48
N ARG A 236 17.38 19.91 -7.73
CA ARG A 236 16.41 20.60 -8.56
C ARG A 236 15.07 19.86 -8.51
N ALA A 237 13.97 20.59 -8.65
CA ALA A 237 12.65 19.99 -8.76
C ALA A 237 12.56 19.09 -10.00
N SER A 238 11.90 17.95 -9.87
CA SER A 238 11.71 16.98 -10.95
C SER A 238 10.31 16.38 -10.94
N TRP A 239 9.90 15.84 -12.07
CA TRP A 239 8.68 15.07 -12.22
C TRP A 239 9.02 13.64 -12.62
N ASP A 240 8.34 12.68 -12.04
CA ASP A 240 8.37 11.29 -12.48
C ASP A 240 6.97 10.92 -13.00
N GLY A 241 6.86 10.48 -14.25
CA GLY A 241 5.70 9.74 -14.73
C GLY A 241 5.90 8.27 -14.44
N PHE A 242 4.88 7.54 -14.00
CA PHE A 242 4.97 6.10 -13.76
C PHE A 242 3.69 5.37 -14.15
N VAL A 243 3.84 4.08 -14.41
CA VAL A 243 2.73 3.15 -14.60
C VAL A 243 3.02 1.90 -13.77
N GLU A 244 2.05 1.47 -12.98
CA GLU A 244 2.11 0.24 -12.19
C GLU A 244 1.13 -0.80 -12.74
N LEU A 245 1.60 -2.03 -12.88
CA LEU A 245 0.77 -3.22 -13.09
C LEU A 245 0.94 -4.11 -11.88
N PHE A 246 -0.11 -4.28 -11.08
CA PHE A 246 -0.02 -5.06 -9.85
C PHE A 246 -1.24 -5.94 -9.62
N GLY A 247 -0.99 -7.09 -9.00
CA GLY A 247 -1.99 -8.05 -8.57
C GLY A 247 -2.18 -8.00 -7.06
N GLU A 248 -3.42 -8.22 -6.64
CA GLU A 248 -3.82 -8.43 -5.26
C GLU A 248 -4.57 -9.76 -5.16
N TRP A 249 -4.25 -10.54 -4.15
CA TRP A 249 -4.97 -11.75 -3.79
C TRP A 249 -5.27 -11.73 -2.30
N GLU A 250 -6.49 -12.11 -1.96
CA GLU A 250 -6.94 -12.33 -0.61
C GLU A 250 -7.54 -13.73 -0.49
N GLY A 251 -7.05 -14.50 0.47
CA GLY A 251 -7.56 -15.82 0.79
C GLY A 251 -8.98 -15.78 1.35
N ARG A 252 -9.56 -16.94 1.61
CA ARG A 252 -10.84 -17.03 2.32
C ARG A 252 -10.63 -16.78 3.80
N GLN A 253 -11.57 -16.08 4.41
CA GLN A 253 -11.63 -15.96 5.87
C GLN A 253 -12.19 -17.21 6.52
N LYS A 254 -11.93 -17.32 7.83
CA LYS A 254 -12.50 -18.35 8.70
C LYS A 254 -13.16 -17.68 9.90
N ILE A 255 -14.40 -18.01 10.15
CA ILE A 255 -15.19 -17.53 11.28
C ILE A 255 -15.49 -18.72 12.17
N ALA A 256 -15.11 -18.66 13.46
CA ALA A 256 -15.25 -19.76 14.42
C ALA A 256 -14.67 -21.11 13.91
N GLY A 257 -13.64 -21.06 13.04
CA GLY A 257 -13.00 -22.23 12.46
C GLY A 257 -13.57 -22.69 11.12
N GLU A 258 -14.74 -22.22 10.72
CA GLU A 258 -15.39 -22.55 9.45
C GLU A 258 -14.94 -21.60 8.34
N ILE A 259 -14.80 -22.13 7.12
CA ILE A 259 -14.36 -21.34 5.97
C ILE A 259 -15.57 -20.65 5.35
N GLU A 260 -15.52 -19.31 5.31
CA GLU A 260 -16.48 -18.52 4.55
C GLU A 260 -16.18 -18.64 3.04
N GLN A 261 -17.02 -19.40 2.34
CA GLN A 261 -16.79 -19.79 0.95
C GLN A 261 -16.90 -18.60 -0.02
N ALA A 262 -17.72 -17.61 0.31
CA ALA A 262 -17.98 -16.45 -0.51
C ALA A 262 -16.96 -15.32 -0.31
N SER A 263 -16.05 -15.43 0.67
CA SER A 263 -15.03 -14.42 1.00
C SER A 263 -13.76 -14.52 0.14
N GLY A 264 -12.98 -13.45 0.13
CA GLY A 264 -11.71 -13.34 -0.58
C GLY A 264 -11.86 -13.08 -2.07
N GLY A 265 -10.73 -13.02 -2.77
CA GLY A 265 -10.72 -12.73 -4.21
C GLY A 265 -9.35 -12.36 -4.74
N LYS A 266 -9.33 -11.94 -5.99
CA LYS A 266 -8.12 -11.47 -6.66
C LYS A 266 -8.43 -10.44 -7.72
N ALA A 267 -7.49 -9.51 -7.93
CA ALA A 267 -7.61 -8.47 -8.93
C ALA A 267 -6.25 -8.13 -9.53
N LEU A 268 -6.24 -7.77 -10.79
CA LEU A 268 -5.10 -7.20 -11.52
C LEU A 268 -5.44 -5.77 -11.88
N TRP A 269 -4.55 -4.85 -11.52
CA TRP A 269 -4.74 -3.41 -11.66
C TRP A 269 -3.70 -2.80 -12.59
N LEU A 270 -4.11 -1.79 -13.35
CA LEU A 270 -3.23 -0.86 -14.04
C LEU A 270 -3.41 0.53 -13.42
N ALA A 271 -2.31 1.15 -12.99
CA ALA A 271 -2.35 2.43 -12.29
C ALA A 271 -1.30 3.41 -12.86
N PRO A 272 -1.64 4.22 -13.86
CA PRO A 272 -0.84 5.36 -14.25
C PRO A 272 -0.83 6.43 -13.15
N GLY A 273 0.30 7.13 -13.02
CA GLY A 273 0.48 8.17 -12.03
C GLY A 273 1.63 9.12 -12.35
N ALA A 274 1.73 10.15 -11.53
CA ALA A 274 2.82 11.13 -11.58
C ALA A 274 3.29 11.48 -10.17
N ARG A 275 4.56 11.84 -10.07
CA ARG A 275 5.20 12.30 -8.84
C ARG A 275 5.96 13.59 -9.09
N PHE A 276 5.75 14.57 -8.24
CA PHE A 276 6.56 15.77 -8.13
C PHE A 276 7.54 15.63 -6.98
N ASN A 277 8.81 15.92 -7.23
CA ASN A 277 9.85 15.97 -6.22
C ASN A 277 10.40 17.41 -6.17
N SER A 278 10.29 18.07 -5.02
CA SER A 278 10.84 19.40 -4.81
C SER A 278 12.33 19.33 -4.48
N ALA A 279 13.02 20.46 -4.67
CA ALA A 279 14.41 20.61 -4.24
C ALA A 279 14.59 20.40 -2.72
N GLY A 280 13.59 20.74 -1.91
CA GLY A 280 13.62 20.61 -0.45
C GLY A 280 13.25 19.22 0.09
N GLY A 281 13.22 18.17 -0.75
CA GLY A 281 12.94 16.80 -0.32
C GLY A 281 11.45 16.46 -0.14
N LEU A 282 10.53 17.38 -0.46
CA LEU A 282 9.10 17.08 -0.49
C LEU A 282 8.77 16.32 -1.78
N SER A 283 8.01 15.22 -1.66
CA SER A 283 7.50 14.42 -2.77
C SER A 283 5.99 14.35 -2.69
N VAL A 284 5.29 14.61 -3.79
CA VAL A 284 3.83 14.47 -3.92
C VAL A 284 3.55 13.59 -5.12
N ALA A 285 2.82 12.50 -4.93
CA ALA A 285 2.50 11.56 -6.00
C ALA A 285 1.02 11.21 -5.99
N ALA A 286 0.44 11.04 -7.18
CA ALA A 286 -0.93 10.58 -7.35
C ALA A 286 -1.02 9.54 -8.45
N SER A 287 -1.94 8.59 -8.32
CA SER A 287 -2.25 7.59 -9.34
C SER A 287 -3.75 7.25 -9.37
N LEU A 288 -4.21 6.80 -10.54
CA LEU A 288 -5.56 6.28 -10.74
C LEU A 288 -5.46 4.83 -11.22
N GLY A 289 -5.88 3.90 -10.37
CA GLY A 289 -5.92 2.47 -10.67
C GLY A 289 -7.27 2.06 -11.25
N VAL A 290 -7.22 1.28 -12.32
CA VAL A 290 -8.39 0.62 -12.90
C VAL A 290 -8.15 -0.89 -12.90
N PRO A 291 -9.13 -1.72 -12.53
CA PRO A 291 -8.98 -3.17 -12.61
C PRO A 291 -9.01 -3.61 -14.08
N LEU A 292 -7.96 -4.30 -14.53
CA LEU A 292 -7.93 -4.95 -15.85
C LEU A 292 -8.66 -6.29 -15.83
N TRP A 293 -8.60 -6.96 -14.71
CA TRP A 293 -9.24 -8.23 -14.46
C TRP A 293 -9.43 -8.41 -12.95
N GLN A 294 -10.55 -8.99 -12.56
CA GLN A 294 -10.83 -9.33 -11.18
C GLN A 294 -11.75 -10.53 -11.09
N ARG A 295 -11.61 -11.26 -10.00
CA ARG A 295 -12.48 -12.33 -9.58
C ARG A 295 -12.66 -12.19 -8.07
N ILE A 296 -13.52 -11.26 -7.71
CA ILE A 296 -13.96 -11.06 -6.32
C ILE A 296 -15.10 -12.05 -6.08
N ARG A 297 -15.13 -12.66 -4.91
CA ARG A 297 -16.21 -13.56 -4.55
C ARG A 297 -17.45 -12.79 -4.10
N ASP A 298 -18.56 -13.51 -3.98
CA ASP A 298 -19.88 -12.88 -3.85
C ASP A 298 -20.13 -12.15 -2.53
N SER A 299 -19.27 -12.30 -1.49
CA SER A 299 -19.36 -11.44 -0.30
C SER A 299 -19.12 -9.96 -0.61
N HIS A 300 -18.28 -9.64 -1.58
CA HIS A 300 -17.96 -8.27 -1.96
C HIS A 300 -18.23 -7.97 -3.43
N PRO A 301 -18.58 -6.72 -3.79
CA PRO A 301 -18.70 -6.33 -5.21
C PRO A 301 -17.30 -6.20 -5.84
N ASP A 302 -17.28 -6.28 -7.17
CA ASP A 302 -16.11 -5.92 -7.96
C ASP A 302 -15.68 -4.47 -7.72
N ASN A 303 -14.39 -4.18 -7.88
CA ASN A 303 -13.89 -2.81 -7.78
C ASN A 303 -14.14 -2.04 -9.07
N ALA A 304 -14.49 -0.75 -8.98
CA ALA A 304 -14.64 0.14 -10.14
C ALA A 304 -13.33 0.90 -10.43
N TYR A 305 -12.77 1.56 -9.45
CA TYR A 305 -11.47 2.26 -9.56
C TYR A 305 -10.87 2.53 -8.18
N ARG A 306 -9.58 2.89 -8.18
CA ARG A 306 -8.82 3.28 -6.99
C ARG A 306 -8.03 4.56 -7.27
N PHE A 307 -8.20 5.57 -6.45
CA PHE A 307 -7.35 6.76 -6.45
C PHE A 307 -6.38 6.68 -5.28
N SER A 308 -5.11 6.98 -5.53
CA SER A 308 -4.08 7.03 -4.49
C SER A 308 -3.32 8.35 -4.55
N LEU A 309 -3.08 8.95 -3.39
CA LEU A 309 -2.28 10.15 -3.18
C LEU A 309 -1.24 9.87 -2.09
N SER A 310 -0.04 10.35 -2.28
CA SER A 310 1.02 10.29 -1.26
C SER A 310 1.74 11.62 -1.19
N VAL A 311 2.02 12.06 0.04
CA VAL A 311 2.86 13.22 0.33
C VAL A 311 3.93 12.77 1.32
N GLY A 312 5.18 12.98 1.01
CA GLY A 312 6.28 12.58 1.87
C GLY A 312 7.43 13.57 1.85
N LYS A 313 8.19 13.60 2.92
CA LYS A 313 9.39 14.43 3.06
C LYS A 313 10.51 13.59 3.67
N ALA A 314 11.68 13.64 3.05
CA ALA A 314 12.92 13.12 3.59
C ALA A 314 13.70 14.23 4.30
N PHE A 315 14.42 13.91 5.36
CA PHE A 315 15.22 14.82 6.19
C PHE A 315 16.42 14.10 6.83
#